data_a8c1cb4c7b573c19493de9d5c0331570
#
_entry.id   a8c1cb4c7b573c19493de9d5c0331570
#
_cell.length_a   1.000
_cell.length_b   1.000
_cell.length_c   1.000
_cell.angle_alpha   90.00
_cell.angle_beta   90.00
_cell.angle_gamma   90.00
#
_symmetry.space_group_name_H-M   'P 1'
#
loop_
_entity.id
_entity.type
_entity.pdbx_description
1 polymer ?
#
loop_
_entity_poly.entity_id
_entity_poly.type
_entity_poly.pdbx_seq_one_letter_code
_entity_poly.pdbx_strand_id
1 'polypeptide(L)'
;MSRQTEQQEEVLVNCAKCTRRVCDTKEWAEGPDNCPAKIRAEVISEATERCVSPENLGFAYNASKQEASCYIRLPHAPNVVSPSKSRVEEIMEFAERMGYRRLGVAFCVGVQYEASLLVPILENRGFEVVSVCCKCGSVPKEKLGFEEWEKISPGKFEPMCHPLAQAAILNSYNTELNIMVCLCVGHDSAFLKNSEAPCTVLAAKDRVFGHAPLLALYQSRSYHRRVLAKHTEPDAYKETERAKTESSRAKAKRRPPRGSHR
;
A
#
# COMPACT_ATOMS: atom_id res chain seq x y z
N MET A 1 38.31 -36.21 11.51
CA MET A 1 36.92 -36.55 11.07
C MET A 1 36.10 -35.29 11.19
N SER A 2 36.03 -34.54 10.11
CA SER A 2 35.23 -33.29 10.01
C SER A 2 33.79 -33.66 9.73
N ARG A 3 32.88 -33.34 10.66
CA ARG A 3 31.44 -33.42 10.43
C ARG A 3 31.08 -32.28 9.48
N GLN A 4 30.82 -32.59 8.23
CA GLN A 4 30.09 -31.76 7.32
C GLN A 4 28.64 -31.73 7.82
N THR A 5 28.22 -30.62 8.39
CA THR A 5 26.82 -30.30 8.61
C THR A 5 26.23 -30.08 7.23
N GLU A 6 25.50 -31.05 6.71
CA GLU A 6 24.59 -30.86 5.56
C GLU A 6 23.59 -29.79 5.95
N GLN A 7 23.77 -28.57 5.42
CA GLN A 7 22.73 -27.57 5.43
C GLN A 7 21.61 -28.09 4.52
N GLN A 8 20.55 -28.62 5.13
CA GLN A 8 19.31 -28.89 4.40
C GLN A 8 18.85 -27.57 3.79
N GLU A 9 18.82 -27.51 2.46
CA GLU A 9 18.29 -26.33 1.74
C GLU A 9 16.83 -26.12 2.17
N GLU A 10 16.56 -24.93 2.73
CA GLU A 10 15.22 -24.58 3.20
C GLU A 10 14.26 -24.52 2.00
N VAL A 11 13.22 -25.36 2.01
CA VAL A 11 12.19 -25.37 0.98
C VAL A 11 11.32 -24.11 1.11
N LEU A 12 11.46 -23.19 0.15
CA LEU A 12 10.71 -21.93 0.14
C LEU A 12 9.28 -22.11 -0.38
N VAL A 13 8.32 -21.55 0.36
CA VAL A 13 6.93 -21.42 -0.09
C VAL A 13 6.84 -20.46 -1.28
N ASN A 14 6.19 -20.89 -2.37
CA ASN A 14 6.00 -20.04 -3.56
C ASN A 14 4.63 -20.27 -4.22
N CYS A 15 3.58 -19.78 -3.58
CA CYS A 15 2.20 -19.89 -4.09
C CYS A 15 2.01 -19.16 -5.42
N ALA A 16 2.77 -18.08 -5.70
CA ALA A 16 2.67 -17.35 -6.96
C ALA A 16 3.11 -18.17 -8.18
N LYS A 17 3.90 -19.24 -7.99
CA LYS A 17 4.33 -20.18 -9.04
C LYS A 17 3.56 -21.52 -9.00
N CYS A 18 2.53 -21.62 -8.15
CA CYS A 18 1.77 -22.85 -8.01
C CYS A 18 0.93 -23.11 -9.28
N THR A 19 1.06 -24.33 -9.82
CA THR A 19 0.29 -24.80 -11.00
C THR A 19 -0.92 -25.65 -10.59
N ARG A 20 -0.97 -26.13 -9.34
CA ARG A 20 -2.05 -26.94 -8.78
C ARG A 20 -2.79 -26.16 -7.69
N ARG A 21 -3.79 -25.37 -8.06
CA ARG A 21 -4.59 -24.56 -7.12
C ARG A 21 -5.57 -25.41 -6.34
N VAL A 22 -5.07 -26.06 -5.28
CA VAL A 22 -5.89 -26.91 -4.38
C VAL A 22 -6.39 -26.16 -3.14
N CYS A 23 -5.98 -24.90 -2.94
CA CYS A 23 -6.31 -24.12 -1.74
C CYS A 23 -7.80 -23.73 -1.66
N ASP A 24 -8.53 -23.75 -2.77
CA ASP A 24 -9.97 -23.49 -2.89
C ASP A 24 -10.80 -24.79 -2.99
N THR A 25 -10.17 -25.96 -2.76
CA THR A 25 -10.80 -27.27 -2.78
C THR A 25 -10.64 -27.99 -1.45
N LYS A 26 -11.33 -29.12 -1.27
CA LYS A 26 -11.13 -30.02 -0.12
C LYS A 26 -9.86 -30.87 -0.23
N GLU A 27 -9.20 -30.83 -1.38
CA GLU A 27 -8.09 -31.73 -1.75
C GLU A 27 -6.72 -31.04 -1.51
N TRP A 28 -6.62 -30.20 -0.51
CA TRP A 28 -5.40 -29.43 -0.21
C TRP A 28 -4.14 -30.32 -0.03
N ALA A 29 -4.33 -31.59 0.38
CA ALA A 29 -3.24 -32.55 0.54
C ALA A 29 -2.57 -32.91 -0.80
N GLU A 30 -3.25 -32.72 -1.94
CA GLU A 30 -2.71 -32.96 -3.28
C GLU A 30 -1.88 -31.78 -3.82
N GLY A 31 -1.69 -30.74 -3.04
CA GLY A 31 -0.83 -29.60 -3.39
C GLY A 31 0.62 -30.04 -3.65
N PRO A 32 1.44 -29.18 -4.30
CA PRO A 32 2.85 -29.47 -4.54
C PRO A 32 3.63 -29.59 -3.21
N ASP A 33 4.83 -30.17 -3.26
CA ASP A 33 5.62 -30.46 -2.03
C ASP A 33 6.00 -29.19 -1.26
N ASN A 34 6.15 -28.05 -1.93
CA ASN A 34 6.38 -26.76 -1.29
C ASN A 34 5.09 -25.98 -0.91
N CYS A 35 3.95 -26.65 -0.91
CA CYS A 35 2.68 -26.05 -0.49
C CYS A 35 2.72 -25.68 1.00
N PRO A 36 2.35 -24.46 1.39
CA PRO A 36 2.33 -24.06 2.80
C PRO A 36 1.41 -24.95 3.65
N ALA A 37 0.31 -25.48 3.09
CA ALA A 37 -0.57 -26.39 3.79
C ALA A 37 0.12 -27.71 4.18
N LYS A 38 1.23 -28.08 3.51
CA LYS A 38 2.05 -29.25 3.85
C LYS A 38 3.21 -28.86 4.76
N ILE A 39 4.05 -27.92 4.33
CA ILE A 39 5.34 -27.63 5.00
C ILE A 39 5.26 -26.60 6.11
N ARG A 40 4.10 -25.97 6.32
CA ARG A 40 3.80 -24.98 7.39
C ARG A 40 2.42 -25.22 8.02
N ALA A 41 1.98 -26.50 8.08
CA ALA A 41 0.67 -26.86 8.60
C ALA A 41 0.45 -26.39 10.04
N GLU A 42 1.46 -26.51 10.90
CA GLU A 42 1.40 -26.04 12.30
C GLU A 42 1.18 -24.53 12.39
N VAL A 43 1.94 -23.75 11.62
CA VAL A 43 1.79 -22.28 11.58
C VAL A 43 0.38 -21.88 11.13
N ILE A 44 -0.19 -22.61 10.16
CA ILE A 44 -1.57 -22.37 9.69
C ILE A 44 -2.57 -22.74 10.79
N SER A 45 -2.36 -23.85 11.51
CA SER A 45 -3.23 -24.26 12.62
C SER A 45 -3.26 -23.21 13.71
N GLU A 46 -2.10 -22.76 14.19
CA GLU A 46 -1.98 -21.72 15.21
C GLU A 46 -2.63 -20.40 14.77
N ALA A 47 -2.40 -20.00 13.51
CA ALA A 47 -3.02 -18.80 12.94
C ALA A 47 -4.55 -18.93 12.83
N THR A 48 -5.04 -20.14 12.54
CA THR A 48 -6.49 -20.43 12.48
C THR A 48 -7.12 -20.32 13.87
N GLU A 49 -6.49 -20.91 14.90
CA GLU A 49 -6.95 -20.79 16.27
C GLU A 49 -7.01 -19.34 16.74
N ARG A 50 -6.01 -18.54 16.41
CA ARG A 50 -6.03 -17.10 16.69
C ARG A 50 -7.12 -16.36 15.93
N CYS A 51 -7.36 -16.72 14.66
CA CYS A 51 -8.39 -16.09 13.83
C CYS A 51 -9.80 -16.32 14.41
N VAL A 52 -10.07 -17.51 14.96
CA VAL A 52 -11.38 -17.87 15.54
C VAL A 52 -11.46 -17.62 17.05
N SER A 53 -10.43 -17.03 17.66
CA SER A 53 -10.47 -16.66 19.06
C SER A 53 -11.53 -15.57 19.32
N PRO A 54 -12.09 -15.46 20.55
CA PRO A 54 -13.09 -14.45 20.88
C PRO A 54 -12.67 -13.02 20.53
N GLU A 55 -11.39 -12.71 20.61
CA GLU A 55 -10.82 -11.40 20.29
C GLU A 55 -10.88 -11.08 18.78
N ASN A 56 -10.60 -12.06 17.92
CA ASN A 56 -10.43 -11.85 16.47
C ASN A 56 -11.65 -12.30 15.65
N LEU A 57 -12.49 -13.19 16.19
CA LEU A 57 -13.60 -13.80 15.46
C LEU A 57 -14.56 -12.77 14.84
N GLY A 58 -14.90 -11.72 15.59
CA GLY A 58 -15.83 -10.68 15.12
C GLY A 58 -15.28 -9.96 13.88
N PHE A 59 -14.00 -9.62 13.90
CA PHE A 59 -13.33 -8.98 12.75
C PHE A 59 -13.26 -9.93 11.55
N ALA A 60 -12.77 -11.15 11.75
CA ALA A 60 -12.62 -12.14 10.68
C ALA A 60 -13.97 -12.50 10.03
N TYR A 61 -15.02 -12.67 10.86
CA TYR A 61 -16.37 -12.94 10.37
C TYR A 61 -16.92 -11.80 9.53
N ASN A 62 -16.83 -10.54 10.02
CA ASN A 62 -17.36 -9.40 9.29
C ASN A 62 -16.56 -9.11 8.00
N ALA A 63 -15.24 -9.33 8.00
CA ALA A 63 -14.43 -9.23 6.79
C ALA A 63 -14.86 -10.25 5.72
N SER A 64 -15.04 -11.50 6.07
CA SER A 64 -15.52 -12.55 5.15
C SER A 64 -16.96 -12.31 4.68
N LYS A 65 -17.81 -11.80 5.57
CA LYS A 65 -19.19 -11.44 5.23
C LYS A 65 -19.23 -10.25 4.28
N GLN A 66 -18.30 -9.29 4.43
CA GLN A 66 -18.18 -8.16 3.50
C GLN A 66 -17.80 -8.67 2.10
N GLU A 67 -16.80 -9.55 1.98
CA GLU A 67 -16.44 -10.18 0.72
C GLU A 67 -17.66 -10.82 0.04
N ALA A 68 -18.37 -11.69 0.74
CA ALA A 68 -19.55 -12.39 0.21
C ALA A 68 -20.65 -11.42 -0.26
N SER A 69 -20.83 -10.27 0.42
CA SER A 69 -21.85 -9.27 0.08
C SER A 69 -21.49 -8.39 -1.12
N CYS A 70 -20.25 -8.48 -1.63
CA CYS A 70 -19.83 -7.74 -2.82
C CYS A 70 -20.25 -8.40 -4.13
N TYR A 71 -20.88 -9.56 -4.07
CA TYR A 71 -21.30 -10.32 -5.23
C TYR A 71 -22.82 -10.47 -5.29
N ILE A 72 -23.35 -10.39 -6.51
CA ILE A 72 -24.75 -10.67 -6.81
C ILE A 72 -24.87 -11.79 -7.87
N ARG A 73 -26.00 -12.47 -7.87
CA ARG A 73 -26.40 -13.33 -8.98
C ARG A 73 -27.27 -12.53 -9.92
N LEU A 74 -26.95 -12.57 -11.19
CA LEU A 74 -27.72 -11.80 -12.20
C LEU A 74 -29.10 -12.47 -12.42
N PRO A 75 -30.21 -11.70 -12.42
CA PRO A 75 -31.55 -12.27 -12.59
C PRO A 75 -31.73 -13.09 -13.88
N HIS A 76 -31.08 -12.64 -14.96
CA HIS A 76 -31.14 -13.32 -16.27
C HIS A 76 -30.07 -14.42 -16.44
N ALA A 77 -29.15 -14.56 -15.51
CA ALA A 77 -28.09 -15.54 -15.50
C ALA A 77 -27.74 -15.98 -14.05
N PRO A 78 -28.64 -16.74 -13.38
CA PRO A 78 -28.54 -17.01 -11.95
C PRO A 78 -27.31 -17.85 -11.55
N ASN A 79 -26.67 -18.51 -12.50
CA ASN A 79 -25.42 -19.24 -12.30
C ASN A 79 -24.16 -18.34 -12.41
N VAL A 80 -24.33 -17.07 -12.82
CA VAL A 80 -23.23 -16.11 -12.95
C VAL A 80 -23.17 -15.24 -11.69
N VAL A 81 -22.06 -15.30 -11.01
CA VAL A 81 -21.73 -14.43 -9.88
C VAL A 81 -20.96 -13.22 -10.41
N SER A 82 -21.45 -12.02 -10.11
CA SER A 82 -20.86 -10.78 -10.59
C SER A 82 -20.55 -9.83 -9.44
N PRO A 83 -19.41 -9.12 -9.43
CA PRO A 83 -19.13 -8.08 -8.46
C PRO A 83 -20.14 -6.92 -8.66
N SER A 84 -20.58 -6.32 -7.54
CA SER A 84 -21.64 -5.30 -7.54
C SER A 84 -21.29 -4.03 -6.79
N LYS A 85 -20.15 -3.99 -6.09
CA LYS A 85 -19.77 -2.87 -5.23
C LYS A 85 -18.38 -2.35 -5.58
N SER A 86 -18.22 -1.05 -5.47
CA SER A 86 -16.91 -0.41 -5.53
C SER A 86 -16.16 -0.54 -4.21
N ARG A 87 -14.83 -0.38 -4.24
CA ARG A 87 -14.00 -0.41 -3.02
C ARG A 87 -14.43 0.60 -1.96
N VAL A 88 -14.97 1.75 -2.36
CA VAL A 88 -15.49 2.77 -1.42
C VAL A 88 -16.73 2.24 -0.70
N GLU A 89 -17.66 1.62 -1.44
CA GLU A 89 -18.86 1.00 -0.85
C GLU A 89 -18.50 -0.14 0.09
N GLU A 90 -17.54 -0.99 -0.30
CA GLU A 90 -17.03 -2.07 0.55
C GLU A 90 -16.46 -1.55 1.88
N ILE A 91 -15.68 -0.46 1.84
CA ILE A 91 -15.09 0.15 3.03
C ILE A 91 -16.19 0.67 3.97
N MET A 92 -17.17 1.38 3.43
CA MET A 92 -18.28 1.92 4.21
C MET A 92 -19.10 0.80 4.86
N GLU A 93 -19.50 -0.21 4.12
CA GLU A 93 -20.27 -1.32 4.64
C GLU A 93 -19.51 -2.16 5.67
N PHE A 94 -18.20 -2.36 5.45
CA PHE A 94 -17.37 -3.03 6.46
C PHE A 94 -17.31 -2.22 7.75
N ALA A 95 -17.11 -0.91 7.67
CA ALA A 95 -17.11 -0.04 8.84
C ALA A 95 -18.45 -0.08 9.59
N GLU A 96 -19.58 -0.06 8.87
CA GLU A 96 -20.92 -0.23 9.45
C GLU A 96 -21.10 -1.57 10.15
N ARG A 97 -20.66 -2.68 9.53
CA ARG A 97 -20.72 -4.04 10.12
C ARG A 97 -19.91 -4.16 11.40
N MET A 98 -18.79 -3.44 11.47
CA MET A 98 -17.94 -3.38 12.66
C MET A 98 -18.48 -2.42 13.72
N GLY A 99 -19.52 -1.63 13.43
CA GLY A 99 -20.04 -0.61 14.31
C GLY A 99 -19.14 0.61 14.47
N TYR A 100 -18.20 0.81 13.55
CA TYR A 100 -17.30 1.96 13.58
C TYR A 100 -18.05 3.25 13.25
N ARG A 101 -17.65 4.33 13.92
CA ARG A 101 -18.26 5.66 13.77
C ARG A 101 -17.26 6.70 13.31
N ARG A 102 -16.02 6.62 13.77
CA ARG A 102 -14.98 7.59 13.43
C ARG A 102 -13.92 6.96 12.55
N LEU A 103 -13.83 7.47 11.31
CA LEU A 103 -12.89 6.98 10.29
C LEU A 103 -11.73 7.96 10.11
N GLY A 104 -10.53 7.41 9.95
CA GLY A 104 -9.34 8.17 9.57
C GLY A 104 -9.09 8.10 8.07
N VAL A 105 -8.67 9.21 7.46
CA VAL A 105 -8.22 9.25 6.06
C VAL A 105 -6.80 9.79 6.00
N ALA A 106 -5.83 8.92 5.73
CA ALA A 106 -4.43 9.30 5.52
C ALA A 106 -4.14 9.38 4.02
N PHE A 107 -3.88 10.56 3.50
CA PHE A 107 -3.72 10.76 2.07
C PHE A 107 -2.42 11.46 1.68
N CYS A 108 -1.94 11.18 0.47
CA CYS A 108 -0.83 11.92 -0.14
C CYS A 108 -1.32 13.27 -0.66
N VAL A 109 -0.53 14.32 -0.48
CA VAL A 109 -0.86 15.66 -1.00
C VAL A 109 -1.19 15.69 -2.50
N GLY A 110 -0.56 14.81 -3.29
CA GLY A 110 -0.83 14.71 -4.73
C GLY A 110 -2.18 14.11 -5.11
N VAL A 111 -3.01 13.71 -4.14
CA VAL A 111 -4.39 13.23 -4.32
C VAL A 111 -5.33 13.95 -3.36
N GLN A 112 -5.05 15.22 -3.12
CA GLN A 112 -5.89 16.09 -2.30
C GLN A 112 -7.31 16.20 -2.87
N TYR A 113 -7.43 16.24 -4.18
CA TYR A 113 -8.73 16.32 -4.86
C TYR A 113 -9.56 15.06 -4.59
N GLU A 114 -8.98 13.89 -4.78
CA GLU A 114 -9.66 12.60 -4.53
C GLU A 114 -10.04 12.45 -3.04
N ALA A 115 -9.17 12.89 -2.13
CA ALA A 115 -9.50 12.92 -0.71
C ALA A 115 -10.65 13.88 -0.40
N SER A 116 -10.73 15.03 -1.08
CA SER A 116 -11.83 15.99 -0.93
C SER A 116 -13.18 15.47 -1.46
N LEU A 117 -13.17 14.50 -2.37
CA LEU A 117 -14.37 13.80 -2.81
C LEU A 117 -14.76 12.67 -1.83
N LEU A 118 -13.75 11.95 -1.30
CA LEU A 118 -13.98 10.81 -0.42
C LEU A 118 -14.62 11.25 0.91
N VAL A 119 -14.09 12.29 1.55
CA VAL A 119 -14.55 12.72 2.89
C VAL A 119 -16.05 12.98 2.94
N PRO A 120 -16.65 13.81 2.07
CA PRO A 120 -18.10 14.02 2.06
C PRO A 120 -18.93 12.75 1.80
N ILE A 121 -18.39 11.78 1.02
CA ILE A 121 -19.07 10.51 0.76
C ILE A 121 -19.18 9.72 2.08
N LEU A 122 -18.10 9.67 2.87
CA LEU A 122 -18.10 9.00 4.16
C LEU A 122 -19.00 9.72 5.18
N GLU A 123 -18.94 11.04 5.24
CA GLU A 123 -19.78 11.88 6.11
C GLU A 123 -21.27 11.73 5.80
N ASN A 124 -21.63 11.72 4.51
CA ASN A 124 -23.02 11.51 4.06
C ASN A 124 -23.54 10.11 4.43
N ARG A 125 -22.66 9.14 4.64
CA ARG A 125 -22.99 7.80 5.13
C ARG A 125 -23.17 7.76 6.65
N GLY A 126 -22.84 8.86 7.36
CA GLY A 126 -23.02 9.01 8.80
C GLY A 126 -21.75 8.80 9.63
N PHE A 127 -20.57 8.72 8.99
CA PHE A 127 -19.30 8.62 9.70
C PHE A 127 -18.77 10.00 10.10
N GLU A 128 -18.12 10.07 11.24
CA GLU A 128 -17.23 11.17 11.60
C GLU A 128 -15.86 10.92 10.95
N VAL A 129 -15.32 11.90 10.22
CA VAL A 129 -14.11 11.70 9.44
C VAL A 129 -13.00 12.64 9.90
N VAL A 130 -11.84 12.06 10.23
CA VAL A 130 -10.60 12.79 10.48
C VAL A 130 -9.65 12.56 9.32
N SER A 131 -9.27 13.59 8.58
CA SER A 131 -8.42 13.46 7.41
C SER A 131 -7.08 14.19 7.59
N VAL A 132 -5.96 13.53 7.24
CA VAL A 132 -4.61 14.05 7.44
C VAL A 132 -3.76 13.90 6.18
N CYS A 133 -3.28 15.04 5.66
CA CYS A 133 -2.35 15.08 4.53
C CYS A 133 -0.94 14.60 4.93
N CYS A 134 -0.23 13.96 4.02
CA CYS A 134 1.15 13.49 4.25
C CYS A 134 2.17 14.62 4.53
N LYS A 135 1.85 15.87 4.24
CA LYS A 135 2.71 17.05 4.50
C LYS A 135 2.34 17.79 5.79
N CYS A 136 1.55 17.17 6.67
CA CYS A 136 1.19 17.77 7.96
C CYS A 136 2.44 18.18 8.76
N GLY A 137 2.38 19.34 9.37
CA GLY A 137 3.48 19.92 10.12
C GLY A 137 4.53 20.65 9.28
N SER A 138 4.50 20.54 7.94
CA SER A 138 5.45 21.22 7.02
C SER A 138 6.93 21.08 7.42
N VAL A 139 7.32 19.89 7.92
CA VAL A 139 8.67 19.62 8.41
C VAL A 139 9.65 19.51 7.24
N PRO A 140 10.75 20.29 7.22
CA PRO A 140 11.70 20.27 6.11
C PRO A 140 12.44 18.92 6.01
N LYS A 141 12.71 18.47 4.77
CA LYS A 141 13.41 17.20 4.49
C LYS A 141 14.82 17.15 5.08
N GLU A 142 15.44 18.28 5.29
CA GLU A 142 16.74 18.44 5.94
C GLU A 142 16.77 17.86 7.37
N LYS A 143 15.62 17.77 8.03
CA LYS A 143 15.50 17.04 9.32
C LYS A 143 15.80 15.55 9.22
N LEU A 144 15.67 14.97 8.02
CA LEU A 144 16.05 13.59 7.71
C LEU A 144 17.50 13.46 7.22
N GLY A 145 18.27 14.56 7.20
CA GLY A 145 19.62 14.58 6.66
C GLY A 145 19.68 14.71 5.13
N PHE A 146 18.58 15.09 4.46
CA PHE A 146 18.57 15.31 3.03
C PHE A 146 19.46 16.47 2.63
N GLU A 147 20.31 16.23 1.65
CA GLU A 147 21.06 17.26 0.96
C GLU A 147 20.25 17.88 -0.20
N GLU A 148 20.63 19.07 -0.64
CA GLU A 148 19.94 19.78 -1.71
C GLU A 148 19.76 18.98 -3.00
N TRP A 149 20.75 18.18 -3.35
CA TRP A 149 20.72 17.36 -4.58
C TRP A 149 19.78 16.13 -4.48
N GLU A 150 19.39 15.72 -3.29
CA GLU A 150 18.48 14.59 -3.05
C GLU A 150 17.00 15.00 -3.13
N LYS A 151 16.72 16.30 -3.10
CA LYS A 151 15.36 16.83 -3.21
C LYS A 151 14.80 16.66 -4.63
N ILE A 152 13.49 16.55 -4.72
CA ILE A 152 12.77 16.58 -6.02
C ILE A 152 12.98 17.92 -6.71
N SER A 153 13.04 19.01 -5.92
CA SER A 153 13.23 20.38 -6.40
C SER A 153 14.40 21.06 -5.67
N PRO A 154 15.66 20.78 -6.05
CA PRO A 154 16.82 21.42 -5.44
C PRO A 154 16.72 22.94 -5.44
N GLY A 155 17.13 23.58 -4.35
CA GLY A 155 17.06 25.04 -4.16
C GLY A 155 15.69 25.56 -3.73
N LYS A 156 14.71 24.68 -3.47
CA LYS A 156 13.40 25.04 -2.94
C LYS A 156 13.15 24.41 -1.58
N PHE A 157 12.31 25.05 -0.78
CA PHE A 157 11.77 24.42 0.42
C PHE A 157 10.96 23.17 0.01
N GLU A 158 11.28 22.04 0.60
CA GLU A 158 10.57 20.78 0.36
C GLU A 158 10.24 20.08 1.68
N PRO A 159 8.97 20.10 2.12
CA PRO A 159 8.57 19.40 3.33
C PRO A 159 8.64 17.89 3.10
N MET A 160 9.07 17.15 4.10
CA MET A 160 9.01 15.69 4.07
C MET A 160 7.56 15.18 4.07
N CYS A 161 7.33 13.96 3.58
CA CYS A 161 6.12 13.23 3.93
C CYS A 161 6.29 12.69 5.36
N HIS A 162 5.27 12.81 6.19
CA HIS A 162 5.33 12.48 7.59
C HIS A 162 4.28 11.44 8.00
N PRO A 163 4.39 10.18 7.55
CA PRO A 163 3.41 9.13 7.82
C PRO A 163 3.25 8.81 9.31
N LEU A 164 4.32 8.98 10.12
CA LEU A 164 4.25 8.82 11.57
C LEU A 164 3.35 9.90 12.19
N ALA A 165 3.46 11.15 11.73
CA ALA A 165 2.57 12.21 12.21
C ALA A 165 1.12 11.98 11.75
N GLN A 166 0.89 11.49 10.53
CA GLN A 166 -0.45 11.11 10.09
C GLN A 166 -1.06 10.06 11.03
N ALA A 167 -0.32 8.98 11.33
CA ALA A 167 -0.77 7.94 12.25
C ALA A 167 -1.00 8.50 13.67
N ALA A 168 -0.04 9.25 14.23
CA ALA A 168 -0.16 9.81 15.57
C ALA A 168 -1.37 10.76 15.72
N ILE A 169 -1.65 11.57 14.70
CA ILE A 169 -2.84 12.43 14.69
C ILE A 169 -4.11 11.59 14.70
N LEU A 170 -4.22 10.60 13.81
CA LEU A 170 -5.40 9.74 13.76
C LEU A 170 -5.58 8.93 15.04
N ASN A 171 -4.51 8.41 15.64
CA ASN A 171 -4.54 7.74 16.93
C ASN A 171 -5.06 8.68 18.04
N SER A 172 -4.61 9.96 18.06
CA SER A 172 -5.04 10.96 19.05
C SER A 172 -6.55 11.30 18.95
N TYR A 173 -7.16 11.06 17.79
CA TYR A 173 -8.59 11.18 17.58
C TYR A 173 -9.36 9.87 17.82
N ASN A 174 -8.68 8.78 18.22
CA ASN A 174 -9.26 7.46 18.43
C ASN A 174 -10.09 7.00 17.20
N THR A 175 -9.54 7.12 16.02
CA THR A 175 -10.15 6.58 14.80
C THR A 175 -10.24 5.06 14.91
N GLU A 176 -11.31 4.46 14.36
CA GLU A 176 -11.61 3.02 14.51
C GLU A 176 -11.24 2.20 13.27
N LEU A 177 -11.11 2.88 12.10
CA LEU A 177 -10.60 2.32 10.86
C LEU A 177 -9.88 3.45 10.09
N ASN A 178 -8.66 3.21 9.64
CA ASN A 178 -7.90 4.16 8.84
C ASN A 178 -7.87 3.78 7.36
N ILE A 179 -8.27 4.70 6.50
CA ILE A 179 -8.30 4.56 5.04
C ILE A 179 -7.07 5.25 4.46
N MET A 180 -6.23 4.48 3.78
CA MET A 180 -5.02 4.99 3.13
C MET A 180 -5.31 5.32 1.67
N VAL A 181 -4.98 6.56 1.26
CA VAL A 181 -5.17 7.04 -0.11
C VAL A 181 -3.84 7.46 -0.71
N CYS A 182 -3.29 6.60 -1.55
CA CYS A 182 -2.09 6.85 -2.34
C CYS A 182 -0.86 7.29 -1.55
N LEU A 183 -0.58 6.75 -0.37
CA LEU A 183 0.70 6.96 0.30
C LEU A 183 1.82 6.33 -0.55
N CYS A 184 3.01 6.95 -0.53
CA CYS A 184 4.15 6.44 -1.28
C CYS A 184 4.73 5.19 -0.63
N VAL A 185 5.39 4.34 -1.42
CA VAL A 185 6.12 3.15 -0.92
C VAL A 185 7.09 3.55 0.20
N GLY A 186 7.06 2.80 1.29
CA GLY A 186 7.78 3.08 2.53
C GLY A 186 7.05 4.03 3.48
N HIS A 187 6.32 5.03 2.97
CA HIS A 187 5.45 5.88 3.80
C HIS A 187 4.18 5.14 4.21
N ASP A 188 3.61 4.34 3.31
CA ASP A 188 2.51 3.42 3.60
C ASP A 188 2.91 2.40 4.67
N SER A 189 4.08 1.76 4.53
CA SER A 189 4.61 0.81 5.50
C SER A 189 4.83 1.47 6.88
N ALA A 190 5.38 2.70 6.90
CA ALA A 190 5.57 3.44 8.14
C ALA A 190 4.25 3.85 8.80
N PHE A 191 3.24 4.23 8.02
CA PHE A 191 1.90 4.53 8.51
C PHE A 191 1.25 3.28 9.14
N LEU A 192 1.23 2.16 8.40
CA LEU A 192 0.67 0.88 8.87
C LEU A 192 1.30 0.41 10.18
N LYS A 193 2.62 0.58 10.30
CA LYS A 193 3.35 0.17 11.52
C LYS A 193 3.01 1.01 12.75
N ASN A 194 2.53 2.25 12.58
CA ASN A 194 2.29 3.20 13.67
C ASN A 194 0.81 3.52 13.90
N SER A 195 -0.08 2.98 13.08
CA SER A 195 -1.53 3.09 13.28
C SER A 195 -1.99 2.12 14.36
N GLU A 196 -2.76 2.60 15.34
CA GLU A 196 -3.41 1.78 16.37
C GLU A 196 -4.69 1.14 15.82
N ALA A 197 -5.46 1.89 15.04
CA ALA A 197 -6.63 1.36 14.37
C ALA A 197 -6.26 0.45 13.20
N PRO A 198 -7.09 -0.55 12.87
CA PRO A 198 -6.98 -1.30 11.62
C PRO A 198 -6.91 -0.37 10.41
N CYS A 199 -6.16 -0.79 9.39
CA CYS A 199 -5.98 0.00 8.18
C CYS A 199 -6.50 -0.73 6.95
N THR A 200 -7.10 0.03 6.03
CA THR A 200 -7.43 -0.45 4.68
C THR A 200 -6.86 0.49 3.63
N VAL A 201 -6.55 -0.05 2.45
CA VAL A 201 -6.00 0.72 1.33
C VAL A 201 -7.09 0.96 0.31
N LEU A 202 -7.47 2.22 0.08
CA LEU A 202 -8.37 2.57 -1.02
C LEU A 202 -7.63 2.51 -2.34
N ALA A 203 -6.45 3.13 -2.42
CA ALA A 203 -5.59 3.12 -3.59
C ALA A 203 -4.12 3.18 -3.19
N ALA A 204 -3.26 2.41 -3.87
CA ALA A 204 -1.82 2.49 -3.73
C ALA A 204 -1.22 3.56 -4.67
N LYS A 205 -0.12 4.18 -4.25
CA LYS A 205 0.54 5.23 -5.03
C LYS A 205 1.25 4.66 -6.26
N ASP A 206 0.81 5.06 -7.44
CA ASP A 206 1.54 4.87 -8.69
C ASP A 206 1.41 6.12 -9.57
N ARG A 207 2.52 6.83 -9.78
CA ARG A 207 2.53 8.09 -10.56
C ARG A 207 2.52 7.86 -12.06
N VAL A 208 2.93 6.66 -12.50
CA VAL A 208 3.04 6.30 -13.92
C VAL A 208 1.68 5.85 -14.46
N PHE A 209 0.94 5.09 -13.67
CA PHE A 209 -0.32 4.47 -14.10
C PHE A 209 -1.55 5.03 -13.36
N GLY A 210 -1.49 6.29 -12.92
CA GLY A 210 -2.67 6.93 -12.32
C GLY A 210 -3.21 6.16 -11.10
N HIS A 211 -2.33 5.64 -10.26
CA HIS A 211 -2.66 4.87 -9.06
C HIS A 211 -3.31 3.49 -9.32
N ALA A 212 -3.05 2.92 -10.50
CA ALA A 212 -3.41 1.56 -10.87
C ALA A 212 -2.14 0.68 -11.05
N PRO A 213 -1.40 0.32 -9.97
CA PRO A 213 -0.07 -0.29 -10.05
C PRO A 213 -0.03 -1.64 -10.76
N LEU A 214 -1.14 -2.37 -10.83
CA LEU A 214 -1.21 -3.63 -11.57
C LEU A 214 -0.99 -3.46 -13.07
N LEU A 215 -1.21 -2.26 -13.63
CA LEU A 215 -0.93 -1.98 -15.05
C LEU A 215 0.56 -2.12 -15.37
N ALA A 216 1.45 -1.86 -14.42
CA ALA A 216 2.88 -2.12 -14.59
C ALA A 216 3.17 -3.61 -14.84
N LEU A 217 2.45 -4.50 -14.15
CA LEU A 217 2.59 -5.95 -14.32
C LEU A 217 2.00 -6.41 -15.64
N TYR A 218 0.79 -5.96 -15.99
CA TYR A 218 0.14 -6.32 -17.26
C TYR A 218 0.96 -5.88 -18.48
N GLN A 219 1.66 -4.75 -18.37
CA GLN A 219 2.50 -4.20 -19.43
C GLN A 219 3.98 -4.62 -19.34
N SER A 220 4.36 -5.44 -18.36
CA SER A 220 5.76 -5.84 -18.12
C SER A 220 6.43 -6.53 -19.31
N ARG A 221 5.66 -7.25 -20.13
CA ARG A 221 6.14 -7.94 -21.34
C ARG A 221 5.97 -7.12 -22.63
N SER A 222 5.44 -5.89 -22.53
CA SER A 222 5.19 -5.00 -23.69
C SER A 222 5.82 -3.63 -23.47
N TYR A 223 5.03 -2.60 -23.19
CA TYR A 223 5.51 -1.21 -23.09
C TYR A 223 6.30 -0.90 -21.81
N HIS A 224 6.14 -1.69 -20.75
CA HIS A 224 6.80 -1.45 -19.46
C HIS A 224 7.88 -2.47 -19.12
N ARG A 225 8.63 -2.94 -20.14
CA ARG A 225 9.69 -3.96 -19.99
C ARG A 225 10.81 -3.59 -19.02
N ARG A 226 11.00 -2.31 -18.73
CA ARG A 226 12.03 -1.86 -17.78
C ARG A 226 11.91 -2.49 -16.39
N VAL A 227 10.69 -2.92 -15.95
CA VAL A 227 10.49 -3.60 -14.67
C VAL A 227 11.08 -5.01 -14.64
N LEU A 228 11.37 -5.61 -15.81
CA LEU A 228 12.01 -6.93 -15.95
C LEU A 228 13.53 -6.83 -16.10
N ALA A 229 14.07 -5.61 -16.29
CA ALA A 229 15.51 -5.43 -16.45
C ALA A 229 16.23 -5.88 -15.17
N LYS A 230 17.26 -6.72 -15.33
CA LYS A 230 18.15 -7.06 -14.22
C LYS A 230 18.89 -5.81 -13.78
N HIS A 231 18.85 -5.51 -12.50
CA HIS A 231 19.74 -4.51 -11.92
C HIS A 231 21.18 -5.02 -12.03
N THR A 232 21.97 -4.39 -12.87
CA THR A 232 23.35 -4.80 -13.08
C THR A 232 24.30 -4.19 -12.07
N GLU A 233 23.96 -3.05 -11.45
CA GLU A 233 24.70 -2.52 -10.28
C GLU A 233 23.92 -1.39 -9.57
N PRO A 234 23.91 -1.33 -8.21
CA PRO A 234 23.29 -0.24 -7.46
C PRO A 234 23.93 1.13 -7.67
N ASP A 235 25.20 1.17 -8.08
CA ASP A 235 25.97 2.42 -8.20
C ASP A 235 25.72 3.17 -9.51
N ALA A 236 25.35 2.48 -10.59
CA ALA A 236 25.02 3.14 -11.87
C ALA A 236 23.83 4.12 -11.75
N TYR A 237 22.90 3.87 -10.83
CA TYR A 237 21.78 4.78 -10.57
C TYR A 237 22.27 6.06 -9.84
N LYS A 238 23.16 5.92 -8.86
CA LYS A 238 23.73 7.04 -8.11
C LYS A 238 24.61 7.93 -8.98
N GLU A 239 25.40 7.33 -9.89
CA GLU A 239 26.23 8.09 -10.83
C GLU A 239 25.38 8.86 -11.83
N THR A 240 24.30 8.27 -12.35
CA THR A 240 23.38 8.94 -13.27
C THR A 240 22.66 10.11 -12.61
N GLU A 241 22.26 10.00 -11.34
CA GLU A 241 21.64 11.08 -10.58
C GLU A 241 22.65 12.19 -10.23
N ARG A 242 23.88 11.85 -9.85
CA ARG A 242 24.97 12.83 -9.66
C ARG A 242 25.25 13.61 -10.94
N ALA A 243 25.39 12.94 -12.07
CA ALA A 243 25.65 13.58 -13.37
C ALA A 243 24.51 14.54 -13.78
N LYS A 244 23.24 14.16 -13.57
CA LYS A 244 22.10 15.04 -13.83
C LYS A 244 22.12 16.27 -12.94
N THR A 245 22.50 16.13 -11.69
CA THR A 245 22.58 17.24 -10.73
C THR A 245 23.71 18.20 -11.04
N GLU A 246 24.88 17.70 -11.42
CA GLU A 246 26.03 18.52 -11.85
C GLU A 246 25.70 19.27 -13.13
N SER A 247 25.05 18.64 -14.10
CA SER A 247 24.57 19.27 -15.34
C SER A 247 23.56 20.40 -15.05
N SER A 248 22.65 20.18 -14.11
CA SER A 248 21.65 21.17 -13.69
C SER A 248 22.29 22.36 -12.98
N ARG A 249 23.29 22.12 -12.11
CA ARG A 249 24.09 23.16 -11.45
C ARG A 249 24.90 23.99 -12.45
N ALA A 250 25.50 23.35 -13.44
CA ALA A 250 26.24 24.05 -14.49
C ALA A 250 25.33 24.95 -15.34
N LYS A 251 24.13 24.50 -15.66
CA LYS A 251 23.11 25.31 -16.36
C LYS A 251 22.59 26.48 -15.52
N ALA A 252 22.40 26.29 -14.21
CA ALA A 252 21.96 27.35 -13.31
C ALA A 252 23.02 28.47 -13.18
N LYS A 253 24.31 28.13 -13.12
CA LYS A 253 25.42 29.08 -13.07
C LYS A 253 25.59 29.89 -14.36
N ARG A 254 25.10 29.40 -15.51
CA ARG A 254 25.20 30.06 -16.83
C ARG A 254 24.00 30.97 -17.14
N ARG A 255 22.98 31.04 -16.30
CA ARG A 255 21.86 31.99 -16.48
C ARG A 255 22.32 33.39 -16.09
N PRO A 256 22.24 34.39 -17.02
CA PRO A 256 22.53 35.78 -16.68
C PRO A 256 21.53 36.28 -15.62
N PRO A 257 21.92 37.21 -14.75
CA PRO A 257 21.02 37.80 -13.77
C PRO A 257 19.83 38.41 -14.51
N ARG A 258 18.62 38.12 -14.04
CA ARG A 258 17.40 38.73 -14.56
C ARG A 258 17.50 40.21 -14.35
N GLY A 259 17.59 40.97 -15.45
CA GLY A 259 17.59 42.43 -15.41
C GLY A 259 16.38 42.92 -14.63
N SER A 260 16.64 43.78 -13.65
CA SER A 260 15.62 44.54 -12.93
C SER A 260 14.99 45.52 -13.93
N HIS A 261 13.82 45.17 -14.47
CA HIS A 261 12.98 46.18 -15.08
C HIS A 261 12.37 47.03 -13.97
N ARG A 262 12.80 48.29 -13.97
CA ARG A 262 12.16 49.38 -13.21
C ARG A 262 10.80 49.72 -13.82
#